data_c8ea5415847c8717b10b46431ce977fd
#
_entry.id   c8ea5415847c8717b10b46431ce977fd
#
_cell.length_a   1.000
_cell.length_b   1.000
_cell.length_c   1.000
_cell.angle_alpha   90.00
_cell.angle_beta   90.00
_cell.angle_gamma   90.00
#
_symmetry.space_group_name_H-M   'P 1'
#
loop_
_entity.id
_entity.type
_entity.pdbx_description
1 polymer ?
#
loop_
_entity_poly.entity_id
_entity_poly.type
_entity_poly.pdbx_seq_one_letter_code
_entity_poly.pdbx_strand_id
1 'polypeptide(L)'
;VMWILNVRGNDIPYIPLVQSFGILYKSGTFQWFVDTNKITDSVRKQLSPLVETVPMSAFAQVLDVLAAQHAKVCLDTTNCSAWAYDRLTDGGAVVHDKEDPCLIRKACKNITERNGAVNAHVKDGAAVCKFLAWFDEQAPKGGLTEMDAVKKMHDLRAENPLYRGESFATIAASGKNAAYIHYHTNE
;
A
#
# COMPACT_ATOMS: atom_id res chain seq x y z
N VAL A 1 -7.40 -5.85 -2.76
CA VAL A 1 -6.61 -6.72 -3.65
C VAL A 1 -5.34 -7.19 -2.97
N MET A 2 -4.39 -6.30 -2.64
CA MET A 2 -3.06 -6.68 -2.12
C MET A 2 -3.09 -7.54 -0.85
N TRP A 3 -4.01 -7.27 0.07
CA TRP A 3 -4.16 -8.07 1.28
C TRP A 3 -4.62 -9.50 0.98
N ILE A 4 -5.59 -9.67 0.06
CA ILE A 4 -6.08 -11.01 -0.36
C ILE A 4 -4.97 -11.82 -1.01
N LEU A 5 -4.19 -11.20 -1.90
CA LEU A 5 -3.14 -11.86 -2.67
C LEU A 5 -1.79 -11.91 -1.91
N ASN A 6 -1.70 -11.23 -0.77
CA ASN A 6 -0.46 -11.05 -0.01
C ASN A 6 0.70 -10.53 -0.88
N VAL A 7 0.43 -9.59 -1.76
CA VAL A 7 1.42 -8.94 -2.62
C VAL A 7 1.68 -7.51 -2.20
N ARG A 8 2.84 -7.00 -2.54
CA ARG A 8 3.24 -5.60 -2.31
C ARG A 8 3.86 -5.07 -3.61
N GLY A 9 3.80 -3.75 -3.79
CA GLY A 9 4.37 -3.05 -4.92
C GLY A 9 4.91 -1.68 -4.48
N ASN A 10 5.39 -0.93 -5.43
CA ASN A 10 5.99 0.40 -5.22
C ASN A 10 5.45 1.42 -6.24
N ASP A 11 4.21 1.29 -6.65
CA ASP A 11 3.58 2.18 -7.64
C ASP A 11 3.31 3.58 -7.08
N ILE A 12 3.26 3.71 -5.76
CA ILE A 12 3.08 4.97 -5.06
C ILE A 12 4.25 5.14 -4.09
N PRO A 13 4.95 6.28 -4.11
CA PRO A 13 6.03 6.56 -3.16
C PRO A 13 5.57 6.35 -1.70
N TYR A 14 6.42 5.77 -0.90
CA TYR A 14 6.21 5.51 0.55
C TYR A 14 5.10 4.50 0.89
N ILE A 15 4.33 4.02 -0.07
CA ILE A 15 3.24 3.08 0.17
C ILE A 15 3.52 1.78 -0.59
N PRO A 16 3.57 0.62 0.09
CA PRO A 16 3.86 -0.66 -0.55
C PRO A 16 2.63 -1.17 -1.34
N LEU A 17 2.19 -0.39 -2.32
CA LEU A 17 0.97 -0.58 -3.08
C LEU A 17 1.28 -0.90 -4.54
N VAL A 18 0.51 -1.83 -5.11
CA VAL A 18 0.39 -2.05 -6.54
C VAL A 18 -0.99 -1.58 -7.00
N GLN A 19 -1.01 -0.66 -7.96
CA GLN A 19 -2.26 -0.19 -8.56
C GLN A 19 -2.91 -1.34 -9.34
N SER A 20 -4.08 -1.75 -8.90
CA SER A 20 -4.76 -2.90 -9.48
C SER A 20 -6.22 -2.96 -9.08
N PHE A 21 -7.01 -3.69 -9.88
CA PHE A 21 -8.38 -4.05 -9.53
C PHE A 21 -8.48 -5.56 -9.33
N GLY A 22 -9.58 -5.99 -8.73
CA GLY A 22 -9.84 -7.42 -8.53
C GLY A 22 -11.32 -7.72 -8.62
N ILE A 23 -11.65 -8.84 -9.26
CA ILE A 23 -12.99 -9.39 -9.28
C ILE A 23 -12.93 -10.81 -8.71
N LEU A 24 -13.64 -11.03 -7.61
CA LEU A 24 -13.81 -12.36 -7.03
C LEU A 24 -15.14 -12.96 -7.51
N TYR A 25 -15.05 -14.05 -8.21
CA TYR A 25 -16.20 -14.77 -8.70
C TYR A 25 -16.74 -15.76 -7.65
N LYS A 26 -18.03 -16.10 -7.76
CA LYS A 26 -18.66 -17.12 -6.89
C LYS A 26 -17.99 -18.50 -7.00
N SER A 27 -17.32 -18.79 -8.11
CA SER A 27 -16.51 -20.00 -8.31
C SER A 27 -15.28 -20.08 -7.39
N GLY A 28 -14.87 -18.96 -6.80
CA GLY A 28 -13.61 -18.81 -6.10
C GLY A 28 -12.46 -18.29 -6.97
N THR A 29 -12.67 -18.19 -8.28
CA THR A 29 -11.69 -17.57 -9.20
C THR A 29 -11.56 -16.09 -8.88
N PHE A 30 -10.33 -15.60 -8.82
CA PHE A 30 -10.01 -14.19 -8.62
C PHE A 30 -9.28 -13.62 -9.82
N GLN A 31 -9.92 -12.74 -10.56
CA GLN A 31 -9.26 -12.00 -11.63
C GLN A 31 -8.54 -10.78 -11.05
N TRP A 32 -7.24 -10.75 -11.21
CA TRP A 32 -6.37 -9.67 -10.79
C TRP A 32 -5.95 -8.82 -11.98
N PHE A 33 -6.53 -7.63 -12.14
CA PHE A 33 -6.21 -6.67 -13.18
C PHE A 33 -5.04 -5.81 -12.76
N VAL A 34 -3.91 -6.00 -13.42
CA VAL A 34 -2.63 -5.38 -13.05
C VAL A 34 -1.75 -5.21 -14.29
N ASP A 35 -0.73 -4.34 -14.20
CA ASP A 35 0.34 -4.35 -15.20
C ASP A 35 1.13 -5.65 -15.09
N THR A 36 0.91 -6.55 -16.03
CA THR A 36 1.49 -7.89 -16.03
C THR A 36 3.02 -7.91 -16.13
N ASN A 37 3.65 -6.82 -16.60
CA ASN A 37 5.10 -6.68 -16.64
C ASN A 37 5.73 -6.57 -15.24
N LYS A 38 4.95 -6.17 -14.25
CA LYS A 38 5.40 -6.06 -12.85
C LYS A 38 5.39 -7.40 -12.11
N ILE A 39 4.75 -8.42 -12.66
CA ILE A 39 4.59 -9.72 -12.01
C ILE A 39 5.81 -10.57 -12.28
N THR A 40 6.67 -10.72 -11.29
CA THR A 40 7.85 -11.59 -11.35
C THR A 40 7.46 -13.07 -11.31
N ASP A 41 8.36 -13.96 -11.75
CA ASP A 41 8.15 -15.40 -11.67
C ASP A 41 7.97 -15.89 -10.22
N SER A 42 8.63 -15.25 -9.25
CA SER A 42 8.45 -15.58 -7.84
C SER A 42 7.03 -15.26 -7.36
N VAL A 43 6.48 -14.12 -7.77
CA VAL A 43 5.09 -13.77 -7.47
C VAL A 43 4.13 -14.74 -8.15
N ARG A 44 4.34 -15.07 -9.43
CA ARG A 44 3.50 -16.04 -10.14
C ARG A 44 3.44 -17.41 -9.44
N LYS A 45 4.58 -17.89 -8.95
CA LYS A 45 4.67 -19.17 -8.21
C LYS A 45 3.99 -19.12 -6.85
N GLN A 46 3.89 -17.96 -6.25
CA GLN A 46 3.25 -17.76 -4.93
C GLN A 46 1.73 -17.63 -5.01
N LEU A 47 1.20 -17.18 -6.15
CA LEU A 47 -0.24 -17.01 -6.33
C LEU A 47 -0.97 -18.36 -6.35
N SER A 48 -2.17 -18.37 -5.76
CA SER A 48 -3.07 -19.52 -5.88
C SER A 48 -3.39 -19.80 -7.35
N PRO A 49 -3.56 -21.07 -7.77
CA PRO A 49 -4.03 -21.42 -9.12
C PRO A 49 -5.43 -20.85 -9.43
N LEU A 50 -6.16 -20.38 -8.45
CA LEU A 50 -7.44 -19.68 -8.64
C LEU A 50 -7.29 -18.20 -9.02
N VAL A 51 -6.06 -17.67 -9.03
CA VAL A 51 -5.79 -16.28 -9.39
C VAL A 51 -5.39 -16.19 -10.86
N GLU A 52 -6.21 -15.50 -11.63
CA GLU A 52 -5.96 -15.18 -13.03
C GLU A 52 -5.41 -13.75 -13.13
N THR A 53 -4.19 -13.60 -13.64
CA THR A 53 -3.62 -12.27 -13.89
C THR A 53 -4.10 -11.76 -15.24
N VAL A 54 -4.71 -10.59 -15.24
CA VAL A 54 -5.32 -9.97 -16.42
C VAL A 54 -4.71 -8.58 -16.64
N PRO A 55 -4.39 -8.18 -17.88
CA PRO A 55 -3.94 -6.82 -18.15
C PRO A 55 -4.94 -5.77 -17.64
N MET A 56 -4.43 -4.70 -17.05
CA MET A 56 -5.26 -3.60 -16.53
C MET A 56 -6.23 -3.05 -17.59
N SER A 57 -5.79 -3.00 -18.85
CA SER A 57 -6.58 -2.51 -19.98
C SER A 57 -7.86 -3.32 -20.25
N ALA A 58 -7.91 -4.58 -19.81
CA ALA A 58 -9.08 -5.43 -20.01
C ALA A 58 -10.17 -5.19 -18.95
N PHE A 59 -9.91 -4.43 -17.89
CA PHE A 59 -10.86 -4.26 -16.79
C PHE A 59 -12.20 -3.68 -17.26
N ALA A 60 -12.16 -2.65 -18.09
CA ALA A 60 -13.36 -2.04 -18.67
C ALA A 60 -14.22 -3.07 -19.42
N GLN A 61 -13.58 -3.82 -20.32
CA GLN A 61 -14.28 -4.83 -21.13
C GLN A 61 -14.93 -5.93 -20.27
N VAL A 62 -14.25 -6.35 -19.20
CA VAL A 62 -14.82 -7.37 -18.28
C VAL A 62 -16.03 -6.82 -17.55
N LEU A 63 -16.01 -5.56 -17.12
CA LEU A 63 -17.20 -4.92 -16.53
C LEU A 63 -18.36 -4.86 -17.53
N ASP A 64 -18.10 -4.52 -18.80
CA ASP A 64 -19.14 -4.51 -19.85
C ASP A 64 -19.76 -5.89 -20.06
N VAL A 65 -18.94 -6.93 -20.07
CA VAL A 65 -19.42 -8.31 -20.20
C VAL A 65 -20.32 -8.69 -19.03
N LEU A 66 -19.90 -8.36 -17.80
CA LEU A 66 -20.73 -8.61 -16.61
C LEU A 66 -22.06 -7.85 -16.66
N ALA A 67 -22.02 -6.61 -17.12
CA ALA A 67 -23.19 -5.75 -17.26
C ALA A 67 -24.16 -6.33 -18.31
N ALA A 68 -23.67 -6.67 -19.50
CA ALA A 68 -24.46 -7.25 -20.58
C ALA A 68 -25.10 -8.61 -20.21
N GLN A 69 -24.45 -9.34 -19.30
CA GLN A 69 -24.98 -10.60 -18.74
C GLN A 69 -25.98 -10.39 -17.60
N HIS A 70 -26.33 -9.16 -17.25
CA HIS A 70 -27.14 -8.81 -16.08
C HIS A 70 -26.64 -9.48 -14.79
N ALA A 71 -25.30 -9.54 -14.65
CA ALA A 71 -24.67 -10.20 -13.52
C ALA A 71 -25.03 -9.52 -12.20
N LYS A 72 -25.17 -10.33 -11.15
CA LYS A 72 -25.31 -9.82 -9.78
C LYS A 72 -23.91 -9.53 -9.23
N VAL A 73 -23.62 -8.26 -8.99
CA VAL A 73 -22.33 -7.78 -8.52
C VAL A 73 -22.47 -7.19 -7.12
N CYS A 74 -21.71 -7.71 -6.17
CA CYS A 74 -21.57 -7.12 -4.84
C CYS A 74 -20.48 -6.06 -4.92
N LEU A 75 -20.78 -4.83 -4.54
CA LEU A 75 -19.89 -3.69 -4.64
C LEU A 75 -20.08 -2.77 -3.43
N ASP A 76 -18.99 -2.36 -2.80
CA ASP A 76 -19.02 -1.34 -1.76
C ASP A 76 -19.03 0.05 -2.41
N THR A 77 -20.20 0.66 -2.51
CA THR A 77 -20.39 1.93 -3.21
C THR A 77 -19.71 3.11 -2.50
N THR A 78 -19.37 2.97 -1.23
CA THR A 78 -18.64 3.98 -0.48
C THR A 78 -17.17 4.05 -0.89
N ASN A 79 -16.60 2.91 -1.32
CA ASN A 79 -15.17 2.77 -1.58
C ASN A 79 -14.82 2.42 -3.04
N CYS A 80 -15.80 2.15 -3.90
CA CYS A 80 -15.56 1.92 -5.31
C CYS A 80 -15.47 3.24 -6.09
N SER A 81 -14.87 3.19 -7.28
CA SER A 81 -14.93 4.33 -8.20
C SER A 81 -16.33 4.47 -8.82
N ALA A 82 -16.83 5.71 -8.90
CA ALA A 82 -18.09 6.00 -9.60
C ALA A 82 -18.06 5.45 -11.03
N TRP A 83 -16.94 5.57 -11.73
CA TRP A 83 -16.76 5.03 -13.07
C TRP A 83 -17.09 3.53 -13.18
N ALA A 84 -16.66 2.71 -12.22
CA ALA A 84 -16.94 1.26 -12.23
C ALA A 84 -18.41 0.99 -11.91
N TYR A 85 -18.98 1.75 -10.97
CA TYR A 85 -20.39 1.65 -10.59
C TYR A 85 -21.30 2.00 -11.77
N ASP A 86 -21.10 3.17 -12.38
CA ASP A 86 -21.91 3.64 -13.51
C ASP A 86 -21.82 2.67 -14.69
N ARG A 87 -20.60 2.21 -15.03
CA ARG A 87 -20.41 1.27 -16.13
C ARG A 87 -21.14 -0.06 -15.93
N LEU A 88 -21.21 -0.58 -14.71
CA LEU A 88 -21.99 -1.78 -14.39
C LEU A 88 -23.49 -1.52 -14.46
N THR A 89 -23.97 -0.44 -13.86
CA THR A 89 -25.40 -0.14 -13.75
C THR A 89 -25.99 0.29 -15.10
N ASP A 90 -25.33 1.16 -15.84
CA ASP A 90 -25.76 1.62 -17.16
C ASP A 90 -25.78 0.47 -18.18
N GLY A 91 -24.85 -0.48 -18.04
CA GLY A 91 -24.80 -1.66 -18.89
C GLY A 91 -25.76 -2.78 -18.48
N GLY A 92 -26.48 -2.63 -17.36
CA GLY A 92 -27.55 -3.55 -16.94
C GLY A 92 -27.20 -4.58 -15.88
N ALA A 93 -26.06 -4.48 -15.21
CA ALA A 93 -25.74 -5.31 -14.05
C ALA A 93 -26.67 -5.00 -12.86
N VAL A 94 -26.92 -6.00 -12.03
CA VAL A 94 -27.65 -5.85 -10.76
C VAL A 94 -26.64 -5.65 -9.64
N VAL A 95 -26.40 -4.39 -9.26
CA VAL A 95 -25.48 -4.05 -8.18
C VAL A 95 -26.15 -4.21 -6.82
N HIS A 96 -25.52 -4.98 -5.96
CA HIS A 96 -25.87 -5.09 -4.55
C HIS A 96 -24.85 -4.30 -3.74
N ASP A 97 -25.29 -3.16 -3.20
CA ASP A 97 -24.45 -2.33 -2.32
C ASP A 97 -24.23 -3.03 -0.98
N LYS A 98 -22.98 -3.39 -0.72
CA LYS A 98 -22.56 -4.02 0.52
C LYS A 98 -21.10 -3.67 0.81
N GLU A 99 -20.82 -3.49 2.09
CA GLU A 99 -19.45 -3.27 2.58
C GLU A 99 -18.48 -4.36 2.06
N ASP A 100 -17.27 -3.94 1.71
CA ASP A 100 -16.20 -4.86 1.28
C ASP A 100 -15.97 -5.94 2.35
N PRO A 101 -16.19 -7.23 2.05
CA PRO A 101 -16.02 -8.31 3.02
C PRO A 101 -14.60 -8.47 3.55
N CYS A 102 -13.62 -7.84 2.90
CA CYS A 102 -12.22 -7.84 3.34
C CYS A 102 -11.94 -6.79 4.42
N LEU A 103 -12.79 -5.77 4.57
CA LEU A 103 -12.49 -4.60 5.43
C LEU A 103 -12.23 -5.04 6.88
N ILE A 104 -13.18 -5.71 7.49
CA ILE A 104 -13.07 -6.16 8.89
C ILE A 104 -11.98 -7.24 9.03
N ARG A 105 -11.91 -8.19 8.09
CA ARG A 105 -10.92 -9.26 8.13
C ARG A 105 -9.49 -8.72 8.04
N LYS A 106 -9.25 -7.73 7.21
CA LYS A 106 -7.98 -7.01 7.11
C LYS A 106 -7.69 -6.18 8.37
N ALA A 107 -8.71 -5.59 8.98
CA ALA A 107 -8.56 -4.80 10.21
C ALA A 107 -8.16 -5.68 11.40
N CYS A 108 -8.72 -6.89 11.52
CA CYS A 108 -8.42 -7.85 12.58
C CYS A 108 -7.14 -8.63 12.25
N LYS A 109 -5.99 -8.14 12.76
CA LYS A 109 -4.68 -8.74 12.48
C LYS A 109 -4.53 -10.11 13.12
N ASN A 110 -4.04 -11.09 12.36
CA ASN A 110 -3.68 -12.41 12.86
C ASN A 110 -2.39 -12.38 13.70
N ILE A 111 -2.02 -13.52 14.28
CA ILE A 111 -0.85 -13.58 15.17
C ILE A 111 0.46 -13.26 14.45
N THR A 112 0.60 -13.66 13.19
CA THR A 112 1.80 -13.39 12.37
C THR A 112 1.93 -11.90 12.09
N GLU A 113 0.85 -11.25 11.69
CA GLU A 113 0.80 -9.80 11.44
C GLU A 113 1.10 -9.01 12.72
N ARG A 114 0.53 -9.43 13.87
CA ARG A 114 0.78 -8.80 15.17
C ARG A 114 2.23 -8.92 15.60
N ASN A 115 2.81 -10.12 15.52
CA ASN A 115 4.21 -10.35 15.86
C ASN A 115 5.14 -9.56 14.92
N GLY A 116 4.81 -9.50 13.64
CA GLY A 116 5.53 -8.67 12.66
C GLY A 116 5.52 -7.19 13.04
N ALA A 117 4.36 -6.66 13.44
CA ALA A 117 4.23 -5.27 13.87
C ALA A 117 5.05 -4.99 15.15
N VAL A 118 4.98 -5.85 16.16
CA VAL A 118 5.79 -5.71 17.39
C VAL A 118 7.28 -5.72 17.06
N ASN A 119 7.74 -6.68 16.26
CA ASN A 119 9.15 -6.78 15.89
C ASN A 119 9.63 -5.56 15.07
N ALA A 120 8.79 -5.04 14.18
CA ALA A 120 9.10 -3.84 13.41
C ALA A 120 9.25 -2.61 14.33
N HIS A 121 8.34 -2.43 15.28
CA HIS A 121 8.40 -1.32 16.23
C HIS A 121 9.63 -1.40 17.17
N VAL A 122 10.01 -2.59 17.62
CA VAL A 122 11.22 -2.77 18.43
C VAL A 122 12.47 -2.35 17.64
N LYS A 123 12.57 -2.77 16.39
CA LYS A 123 13.71 -2.43 15.52
C LYS A 123 13.74 -0.94 15.19
N ASP A 124 12.58 -0.36 14.85
CA ASP A 124 12.49 1.07 14.57
C ASP A 124 12.77 1.90 15.83
N GLY A 125 12.25 1.49 16.98
CA GLY A 125 12.54 2.13 18.27
C GLY A 125 14.04 2.13 18.60
N ALA A 126 14.76 1.04 18.32
CA ALA A 126 16.20 0.99 18.48
C ALA A 126 16.92 1.99 17.55
N ALA A 127 16.48 2.13 16.29
CA ALA A 127 17.02 3.11 15.36
C ALA A 127 16.76 4.55 15.84
N VAL A 128 15.55 4.82 16.35
CA VAL A 128 15.19 6.12 16.93
C VAL A 128 16.06 6.43 18.16
N CYS A 129 16.28 5.49 19.06
CA CYS A 129 17.15 5.68 20.23
C CYS A 129 18.60 6.01 19.81
N LYS A 130 19.13 5.29 18.82
CA LYS A 130 20.47 5.59 18.27
C LYS A 130 20.52 6.98 17.65
N PHE A 131 19.45 7.38 16.95
CA PHE A 131 19.36 8.72 16.37
C PHE A 131 19.35 9.80 17.44
N LEU A 132 18.55 9.66 18.48
CA LEU A 132 18.48 10.61 19.59
C LEU A 132 19.85 10.77 20.28
N ALA A 133 20.53 9.67 20.60
CA ALA A 133 21.85 9.69 21.18
C ALA A 133 22.87 10.41 20.29
N TRP A 134 22.86 10.14 18.98
CA TRP A 134 23.70 10.83 18.01
C TRP A 134 23.36 12.31 17.93
N PHE A 135 22.07 12.66 17.93
CA PHE A 135 21.62 14.04 17.83
C PHE A 135 22.04 14.86 19.06
N ASP A 136 21.86 14.31 20.26
CA ASP A 136 22.26 14.94 21.53
C ASP A 136 23.78 15.21 21.57
N GLU A 137 24.57 14.32 20.96
CA GLU A 137 26.03 14.50 20.89
C GLU A 137 26.47 15.52 19.83
N GLN A 138 25.79 15.55 18.66
CA GLN A 138 26.25 16.34 17.53
C GLN A 138 25.60 17.74 17.47
N ALA A 139 24.35 17.90 17.86
CA ALA A 139 23.64 19.17 17.76
C ALA A 139 24.32 20.32 18.53
N PRO A 140 24.88 20.12 19.75
CA PRO A 140 25.59 21.19 20.47
C PRO A 140 26.87 21.65 19.78
N LYS A 141 27.45 20.84 18.89
CA LYS A 141 28.69 21.21 18.15
C LYS A 141 28.40 22.20 17.03
N GLY A 142 27.11 22.34 16.65
CA GLY A 142 26.70 23.19 15.53
C GLY A 142 26.97 22.56 14.16
N GLY A 143 26.47 23.22 13.12
CA GLY A 143 26.73 22.83 11.73
C GLY A 143 25.83 21.72 11.19
N LEU A 144 24.96 21.12 12.01
CA LEU A 144 23.94 20.17 11.53
C LEU A 144 22.87 20.89 10.72
N THR A 145 22.53 20.30 9.59
CA THR A 145 21.40 20.67 8.76
C THR A 145 20.21 19.72 8.99
N GLU A 146 19.03 20.14 8.55
CA GLU A 146 17.84 19.30 8.55
C GLU A 146 18.04 18.04 7.71
N MET A 147 18.79 18.16 6.59
CA MET A 147 19.12 17.01 5.72
C MET A 147 20.06 16.01 6.40
N ASP A 148 20.99 16.46 7.24
CA ASP A 148 21.85 15.55 8.02
C ASP A 148 21.02 14.71 8.98
N ALA A 149 20.00 15.31 9.61
CA ALA A 149 19.07 14.59 10.49
C ALA A 149 18.25 13.55 9.70
N VAL A 150 17.69 13.93 8.55
CA VAL A 150 16.94 13.03 7.64
C VAL A 150 17.82 11.86 7.22
N LYS A 151 19.01 12.16 6.70
CA LYS A 151 19.95 11.13 6.24
C LYS A 151 20.37 10.18 7.37
N LYS A 152 20.69 10.71 8.54
CA LYS A 152 21.11 9.88 9.68
C LYS A 152 20.01 8.94 10.13
N MET A 153 18.77 9.39 10.20
CA MET A 153 17.64 8.54 10.57
C MET A 153 17.43 7.43 9.54
N HIS A 154 17.51 7.78 8.24
CA HIS A 154 17.44 6.80 7.15
C HIS A 154 18.53 5.74 7.28
N ASP A 155 19.79 6.14 7.44
CA ASP A 155 20.94 5.24 7.52
C ASP A 155 20.80 4.27 8.70
N LEU A 156 20.34 4.74 9.86
CA LEU A 156 20.09 3.88 11.03
C LEU A 156 18.98 2.87 10.84
N ARG A 157 17.91 3.24 10.13
CA ARG A 157 16.84 2.32 9.75
C ARG A 157 17.29 1.30 8.71
N ALA A 158 18.13 1.73 7.77
CA ALA A 158 18.69 0.89 6.71
C ALA A 158 19.66 -0.19 7.23
N GLU A 159 20.18 -0.06 8.46
CA GLU A 159 20.91 -1.16 9.12
C GLU A 159 20.06 -2.44 9.25
N ASN A 160 18.72 -2.33 9.26
CA ASN A 160 17.83 -3.48 9.29
C ASN A 160 17.66 -4.06 7.88
N PRO A 161 18.05 -5.32 7.62
CA PRO A 161 17.96 -5.92 6.28
C PRO A 161 16.52 -6.07 5.77
N LEU A 162 15.53 -5.95 6.65
CA LEU A 162 14.11 -5.97 6.30
C LEU A 162 13.52 -4.58 6.02
N TYR A 163 14.31 -3.53 6.19
CA TYR A 163 13.90 -2.16 5.84
C TYR A 163 13.60 -2.04 4.33
N ARG A 164 12.52 -1.35 3.99
CA ARG A 164 12.05 -1.20 2.60
C ARG A 164 11.86 0.24 2.16
N GLY A 165 12.20 1.18 3.03
CA GLY A 165 12.06 2.61 2.77
C GLY A 165 11.20 3.30 3.81
N GLU A 166 11.10 4.60 3.67
CA GLU A 166 10.29 5.46 4.54
C GLU A 166 8.79 5.23 4.30
N SER A 167 7.97 5.46 5.33
CA SER A 167 6.50 5.39 5.23
C SER A 167 5.86 6.69 4.75
N PHE A 168 6.63 7.78 4.73
CA PHE A 168 6.30 9.10 4.17
C PHE A 168 7.58 9.93 4.04
N ALA A 169 7.53 11.02 3.27
CA ALA A 169 8.65 11.94 3.18
C ALA A 169 9.00 12.49 4.57
N THR A 170 10.23 12.30 5.01
CA THR A 170 10.66 12.74 6.36
C THR A 170 10.53 14.25 6.48
N ILE A 171 9.90 14.72 7.54
CA ILE A 171 9.82 16.13 7.90
C ILE A 171 10.81 16.38 9.02
N ALA A 172 11.87 17.12 8.70
CA ALA A 172 12.82 17.64 9.68
C ALA A 172 12.86 19.15 9.50
N ALA A 173 12.47 19.89 10.54
CA ALA A 173 12.36 21.35 10.48
C ALA A 173 12.93 21.97 11.71
N SER A 174 13.76 23.03 11.53
CA SER A 174 14.44 23.77 12.61
C SER A 174 14.19 25.25 12.46
N GLY A 175 14.21 25.97 13.59
CA GLY A 175 14.03 27.42 13.62
C GLY A 175 12.74 27.86 12.92
N LYS A 176 12.84 28.80 12.00
CA LYS A 176 11.68 29.34 11.24
C LYS A 176 10.98 28.29 10.37
N ASN A 177 11.69 27.26 9.93
CA ASN A 177 11.12 26.21 9.09
C ASN A 177 10.11 25.37 9.89
N ALA A 178 10.27 25.24 11.19
CA ALA A 178 9.36 24.49 12.06
C ALA A 178 7.93 25.11 12.15
N ALA A 179 7.76 26.36 11.70
CA ALA A 179 6.46 27.02 11.64
C ALA A 179 5.65 26.66 10.36
N TYR A 180 6.27 26.02 9.38
CA TYR A 180 5.58 25.66 8.14
C TYR A 180 4.92 24.28 8.25
N ILE A 181 3.60 24.26 8.06
CA ILE A 181 2.83 23.02 7.97
C ILE A 181 3.25 22.31 6.69
N HIS A 182 3.47 20.97 6.78
CA HIS A 182 3.91 20.14 5.66
C HIS A 182 5.25 20.62 5.02
N TYR A 183 6.16 21.12 5.88
CA TYR A 183 7.49 21.49 5.42
C TYR A 183 8.20 20.32 4.74
N HIS A 184 8.84 20.60 3.63
CA HIS A 184 9.74 19.65 2.95
C HIS A 184 11.14 20.19 2.99
N THR A 185 12.07 19.39 3.53
CA THR A 185 13.48 19.68 3.54
C THR A 185 13.97 19.75 2.09
N ASN A 186 14.68 20.83 1.74
CA ASN A 186 15.29 21.03 0.42
C ASN A 186 16.81 21.03 0.55
N GLU A 187 17.50 20.61 -0.54
CA GLU A 187 18.96 20.79 -0.69
C GLU A 187 19.34 22.26 -0.82
#